data_f48199fd7dbb000053cb10d202b637c0
#
_entry.id   f48199fd7dbb000053cb10d202b637c0
#
_cell.length_a   1.000
_cell.length_b   1.000
_cell.length_c   1.000
_cell.angle_alpha   90.00
_cell.angle_beta   90.00
_cell.angle_gamma   90.00
#
_symmetry.space_group_name_H-M   'P 1'
#
loop_
_entity.id
_entity.type
_entity.pdbx_description
1 polymer ?
#
loop_
_entity_poly.entity_id
_entity_poly.type
_entity_poly.pdbx_seq_one_letter_code
_entity_poly.pdbx_strand_id
1 'polypeptide(L)'
;MGRLYNAARQQVFKLRYRDAGKIFDIERRRRCVCFGMRDLAGNGRIFSLRGVGTMHQKAQIMDENAMKRALMRLSHEIVEKNKGAANLVFVGIRRRGEPIAERVCENIAVIEGIRVPCGSIDIKFYRDDLSTVAESPEIRKASLPFDVNGRDVVLFDDVLYTGRTARAAIEAVFSCGRPKTIQLAILVDRGHRELPIRADYVGKNLPTSRSELVEVRLPEFDGETGVFLMDLES
;
A
#
# COMPACT_ATOMS: atom_id res chain seq x y z
N MET A 1 -16.99 25.83 19.78
CA MET A 1 -16.63 24.44 19.46
C MET A 1 -15.19 24.27 18.94
N GLY A 2 -14.37 25.31 18.85
CA GLY A 2 -13.01 25.24 18.30
C GLY A 2 -11.86 24.98 19.30
N ARG A 3 -12.11 24.87 20.58
CA ARG A 3 -11.03 24.75 21.61
C ARG A 3 -10.77 23.32 22.11
N LEU A 4 -11.66 22.38 21.88
CA LEU A 4 -11.50 20.99 22.33
C LEU A 4 -10.75 20.12 21.29
N TYR A 5 -10.70 20.53 20.03
CA TYR A 5 -10.00 19.81 18.96
C TYR A 5 -8.46 19.95 19.02
N ASN A 6 -7.96 21.03 19.64
CA ASN A 6 -6.52 21.26 19.79
C ASN A 6 -5.91 20.56 21.02
N ALA A 7 -6.70 20.24 22.04
CA ALA A 7 -6.19 19.59 23.24
C ALA A 7 -5.83 18.10 23.03
N ALA A 8 -6.59 17.41 22.18
CA ALA A 8 -6.31 15.99 21.86
C ALA A 8 -5.05 15.80 21.01
N ARG A 9 -4.67 16.78 20.18
CA ARG A 9 -3.42 16.76 19.40
C ARG A 9 -2.19 17.07 20.24
N GLN A 10 -2.32 17.80 21.33
CA GLN A 10 -1.19 18.13 22.22
C GLN A 10 -0.86 17.03 23.24
N GLN A 11 -1.80 16.15 23.58
CA GLN A 11 -1.54 15.06 24.52
C GLN A 11 -0.74 13.90 23.91
N VAL A 12 -0.81 13.67 22.61
CA VAL A 12 0.02 12.67 21.94
C VAL A 12 1.49 13.10 21.83
N PHE A 13 1.77 14.40 21.94
CA PHE A 13 3.12 14.97 21.82
C PHE A 13 3.86 15.13 23.16
N LYS A 14 3.20 14.93 24.32
CA LYS A 14 3.80 15.15 25.65
C LYS A 14 4.35 13.90 26.33
N LEU A 15 4.25 12.76 25.70
CA LEU A 15 4.85 11.54 26.23
C LEU A 15 6.17 11.26 25.54
N ARG A 16 7.25 11.57 26.30
CA ARG A 16 8.61 11.07 26.11
C ARG A 16 9.66 12.05 25.58
N TYR A 17 9.94 12.98 26.46
CA TYR A 17 11.29 13.52 26.53
C TYR A 17 11.82 13.29 27.96
N ARG A 18 12.26 12.07 28.25
CA ARG A 18 13.15 11.73 29.36
C ARG A 18 13.91 10.47 28.97
N ASP A 19 15.19 10.66 28.91
CA ASP A 19 16.30 9.76 28.67
C ASP A 19 16.93 9.86 27.28
N ALA A 20 18.08 10.50 27.32
CA ALA A 20 19.04 10.49 26.24
C ALA A 20 19.44 9.04 25.93
N GLY A 21 19.01 8.53 24.81
CA GLY A 21 19.75 7.41 24.30
C GLY A 21 19.05 6.30 23.57
N LYS A 22 17.74 6.17 23.46
CA LYS A 22 17.14 5.16 22.56
C LYS A 22 15.61 5.33 22.49
N ILE A 23 15.15 5.94 21.43
CA ILE A 23 13.75 5.78 21.01
C ILE A 23 13.77 5.12 19.66
N PHE A 24 13.51 3.81 19.64
CA PHE A 24 13.18 3.09 18.44
C PHE A 24 11.65 3.14 18.27
N ASP A 25 11.19 3.98 17.34
CA ASP A 25 9.82 3.92 16.87
C ASP A 25 9.77 2.91 15.72
N ILE A 26 9.32 1.70 16.04
CA ILE A 26 9.31 0.53 15.13
C ILE A 26 8.19 0.63 14.09
N GLU A 27 7.25 1.55 14.24
CA GLU A 27 6.11 1.69 13.32
C GLU A 27 6.41 2.44 12.01
N ARG A 28 7.63 2.94 11.80
CA ARG A 28 7.94 3.80 10.65
C ARG A 28 9.08 3.34 9.76
N ARG A 29 9.19 2.07 9.46
CA ARG A 29 10.12 1.62 8.41
C ARG A 29 9.74 2.06 6.98
N ARG A 30 8.77 2.96 6.77
CA ARG A 30 8.35 3.40 5.43
C ARG A 30 8.18 4.91 5.24
N ARG A 31 8.52 5.76 6.22
CA ARG A 31 8.53 7.22 6.01
C ARG A 31 9.52 7.88 6.94
N CYS A 32 10.65 8.33 6.41
CA CYS A 32 11.39 9.42 7.03
C CYS A 32 10.65 10.72 6.68
N VAL A 33 9.86 11.25 7.60
CA VAL A 33 9.35 12.62 7.51
C VAL A 33 10.38 13.49 8.22
N CYS A 34 11.20 14.20 7.47
CA CYS A 34 12.02 15.25 8.01
C CYS A 34 11.12 16.41 8.44
N PHE A 35 10.83 16.51 9.73
CA PHE A 35 10.22 17.70 10.30
C PHE A 35 11.33 18.73 10.58
N GLY A 36 11.38 19.78 9.77
CA GLY A 36 12.18 20.97 10.05
C GLY A 36 11.58 21.72 11.24
N MET A 37 12.18 21.63 12.42
CA MET A 37 11.92 22.56 13.50
C MET A 37 12.75 23.81 13.27
N ARG A 38 12.10 24.95 13.12
CA ARG A 38 12.76 26.27 13.19
C ARG A 38 13.00 26.58 14.66
N ASP A 39 14.20 27.04 14.98
CA ASP A 39 14.48 27.64 16.27
C ASP A 39 13.79 29.00 16.38
N LEU A 40 13.68 29.54 17.61
CA LEU A 40 13.05 30.83 17.88
C LEU A 40 13.80 32.03 17.25
N ALA A 41 14.96 31.80 16.61
CA ALA A 41 15.74 32.79 15.91
C ALA A 41 15.61 32.72 14.38
N GLY A 42 14.78 31.80 13.83
CA GLY A 42 14.50 31.73 12.42
C GLY A 42 15.59 31.08 11.55
N ASN A 43 16.65 30.56 12.15
CA ASN A 43 17.73 29.88 11.45
C ASN A 43 17.42 28.37 11.36
N GLY A 44 17.14 27.87 10.14
CA GLY A 44 16.93 26.46 9.89
C GLY A 44 18.23 25.66 10.08
N ARG A 45 18.35 24.95 11.21
CA ARG A 45 19.39 23.94 11.37
C ARG A 45 18.86 22.59 10.90
N ILE A 46 19.51 22.06 9.88
CA ILE A 46 19.29 20.67 9.45
C ILE A 46 20.03 19.79 10.46
N PHE A 47 19.28 19.10 11.33
CA PHE A 47 19.87 18.04 12.15
C PHE A 47 20.02 16.79 11.27
N SER A 48 21.24 16.54 10.79
CA SER A 48 21.62 15.26 10.24
C SER A 48 21.73 14.25 11.38
N LEU A 49 20.76 13.36 11.49
CA LEU A 49 20.91 12.15 12.29
C LEU A 49 21.90 11.25 11.55
N ARG A 50 23.12 11.15 12.02
CA ARG A 50 24.11 10.20 11.51
C ARG A 50 23.50 8.80 11.51
N GLY A 51 23.31 8.22 10.32
CA GLY A 51 22.84 6.83 10.12
C GLY A 51 21.48 6.66 9.43
N VAL A 52 20.79 7.76 9.04
CA VAL A 52 19.60 7.68 8.18
C VAL A 52 20.00 8.27 6.82
N GLY A 53 20.22 7.43 5.83
CA GLY A 53 20.48 7.88 4.45
C GLY A 53 19.33 8.77 3.97
N THR A 54 19.66 9.87 3.32
CA THR A 54 18.67 10.74 2.66
C THR A 54 18.12 10.02 1.44
N MET A 55 16.79 10.02 1.28
CA MET A 55 16.15 9.47 0.08
C MET A 55 16.01 10.56 -0.97
N HIS A 56 16.55 10.31 -2.16
CA HIS A 56 16.41 11.21 -3.31
C HIS A 56 15.51 10.61 -4.36
N GLN A 57 14.69 11.44 -4.97
CA GLN A 57 13.92 11.05 -6.14
C GLN A 57 14.87 10.95 -7.35
N LYS A 58 15.09 9.70 -7.80
CA LYS A 58 15.95 9.41 -8.95
C LYS A 58 15.26 9.65 -10.28
N ALA A 59 14.00 9.20 -10.38
CA ALA A 59 13.21 9.34 -11.60
C ALA A 59 11.70 9.26 -11.32
N GLN A 60 10.91 9.91 -12.16
CA GLN A 60 9.48 9.65 -12.27
C GLN A 60 9.26 8.56 -13.32
N ILE A 61 8.69 7.45 -12.92
CA ILE A 61 8.48 6.25 -13.74
C ILE A 61 7.15 6.29 -14.47
N MET A 62 6.12 6.84 -13.82
CA MET A 62 4.79 7.04 -14.38
C MET A 62 4.22 8.36 -13.88
N ASP A 63 3.71 9.16 -14.79
CA ASP A 63 2.84 10.29 -14.49
C ASP A 63 1.38 9.82 -14.27
N GLU A 64 0.49 10.73 -13.96
CA GLU A 64 -0.95 10.45 -13.78
C GLU A 64 -1.58 9.81 -15.02
N ASN A 65 -1.25 10.32 -16.22
CA ASN A 65 -1.81 9.80 -17.46
C ASN A 65 -1.30 8.39 -17.78
N ALA A 66 -0.02 8.12 -17.54
CA ALA A 66 0.56 6.80 -17.70
C ALA A 66 -0.07 5.80 -16.70
N MET A 67 -0.32 6.22 -15.46
CA MET A 67 -1.00 5.40 -14.47
C MET A 67 -2.45 5.10 -14.90
N LYS A 68 -3.20 6.10 -15.35
CA LYS A 68 -4.58 5.90 -15.87
C LYS A 68 -4.60 4.89 -17.02
N ARG A 69 -3.68 5.02 -17.99
CA ARG A 69 -3.56 4.06 -19.11
C ARG A 69 -3.22 2.65 -18.64
N ALA A 70 -2.31 2.53 -17.66
CA ALA A 70 -1.93 1.24 -17.10
C ALA A 70 -3.12 0.56 -16.40
N LEU A 71 -3.88 1.29 -15.59
CA LEU A 71 -5.08 0.77 -14.91
C LEU A 71 -6.18 0.40 -15.91
N MET A 72 -6.38 1.19 -16.97
CA MET A 72 -7.34 0.86 -18.02
C MET A 72 -6.95 -0.44 -18.75
N ARG A 73 -5.67 -0.62 -19.07
CA ARG A 73 -5.16 -1.85 -19.68
C ARG A 73 -5.36 -3.06 -18.75
N LEU A 74 -5.03 -2.91 -17.46
CA LEU A 74 -5.29 -3.96 -16.45
C LEU A 74 -6.78 -4.33 -16.39
N SER A 75 -7.68 -3.34 -16.50
CA SER A 75 -9.12 -3.58 -16.51
C SER A 75 -9.55 -4.49 -17.68
N HIS A 76 -9.04 -4.22 -18.88
CA HIS A 76 -9.29 -5.06 -20.05
C HIS A 76 -8.71 -6.47 -19.89
N GLU A 77 -7.46 -6.60 -19.42
CA GLU A 77 -6.79 -7.88 -19.18
C GLU A 77 -7.55 -8.75 -18.15
N ILE A 78 -8.08 -8.12 -17.07
CA ILE A 78 -8.88 -8.81 -16.06
C ILE A 78 -10.18 -9.34 -16.65
N VAL A 79 -10.90 -8.51 -17.40
CA VAL A 79 -12.16 -8.91 -18.04
C VAL A 79 -11.94 -10.04 -19.05
N GLU A 80 -10.92 -9.91 -19.89
CA GLU A 80 -10.59 -10.91 -20.92
C GLU A 80 -10.24 -12.27 -20.30
N LYS A 81 -9.32 -12.30 -19.32
CA LYS A 81 -8.88 -13.54 -18.66
C LYS A 81 -10.03 -14.24 -17.93
N ASN A 82 -10.95 -13.48 -17.35
CA ASN A 82 -12.08 -14.01 -16.59
C ASN A 82 -13.35 -14.21 -17.45
N LYS A 83 -13.28 -13.93 -18.76
CA LYS A 83 -14.41 -14.06 -19.69
C LYS A 83 -15.64 -13.25 -19.25
N GLY A 84 -15.39 -12.02 -18.81
CA GLY A 84 -16.39 -11.09 -18.27
C GLY A 84 -16.23 -10.82 -16.79
N ALA A 85 -17.09 -9.95 -16.26
CA ALA A 85 -16.98 -9.43 -14.89
C ALA A 85 -17.98 -10.03 -13.88
N ALA A 86 -18.90 -10.91 -14.32
CA ALA A 86 -20.07 -11.33 -13.53
C ALA A 86 -19.71 -12.08 -12.22
N ASN A 87 -18.64 -12.86 -12.21
CA ASN A 87 -18.22 -13.64 -11.03
C ASN A 87 -17.08 -12.98 -10.24
N LEU A 88 -16.59 -11.81 -10.69
CA LEU A 88 -15.48 -11.12 -10.05
C LEU A 88 -15.89 -10.43 -8.75
N VAL A 89 -14.96 -10.37 -7.82
CA VAL A 89 -14.96 -9.47 -6.65
C VAL A 89 -13.56 -8.92 -6.47
N PHE A 90 -13.46 -7.66 -6.10
CA PHE A 90 -12.19 -6.94 -5.98
C PHE A 90 -11.86 -6.62 -4.54
N VAL A 91 -10.61 -6.84 -4.17
CA VAL A 91 -10.13 -6.64 -2.81
C VAL A 91 -8.83 -5.84 -2.85
N GLY A 92 -8.89 -4.58 -2.43
CA GLY A 92 -7.71 -3.73 -2.29
C GLY A 92 -6.95 -4.01 -0.98
N ILE A 93 -5.65 -4.17 -1.07
CA ILE A 93 -4.81 -4.25 0.13
C ILE A 93 -4.57 -2.83 0.65
N ARG A 94 -4.95 -2.58 1.91
CA ARG A 94 -4.77 -1.25 2.50
C ARG A 94 -3.27 -0.91 2.61
N ARG A 95 -2.86 0.33 2.33
CA ARG A 95 -3.67 1.53 2.02
C ARG A 95 -3.89 1.73 0.52
N ARG A 96 -2.82 1.62 -0.30
CA ARG A 96 -2.82 2.07 -1.70
C ARG A 96 -3.50 1.11 -2.67
N GLY A 97 -3.61 -0.16 -2.33
CA GLY A 97 -4.36 -1.11 -3.14
C GLY A 97 -5.87 -0.82 -3.20
N GLU A 98 -6.44 -0.19 -2.15
CA GLU A 98 -7.86 0.15 -2.09
C GLU A 98 -8.28 1.13 -3.22
N PRO A 99 -7.70 2.33 -3.35
CA PRO A 99 -8.07 3.25 -4.43
C PRO A 99 -7.67 2.74 -5.83
N ILE A 100 -6.66 1.86 -5.92
CA ILE A 100 -6.32 1.19 -7.19
C ILE A 100 -7.45 0.25 -7.60
N ALA A 101 -7.96 -0.58 -6.68
CA ALA A 101 -9.10 -1.47 -6.92
C ALA A 101 -10.35 -0.69 -7.32
N GLU A 102 -10.65 0.41 -6.64
CA GLU A 102 -11.80 1.27 -6.94
C GLU A 102 -11.73 1.85 -8.37
N ARG A 103 -10.57 2.36 -8.79
CA ARG A 103 -10.39 2.88 -10.16
C ARG A 103 -10.54 1.78 -11.22
N VAL A 104 -10.09 0.56 -10.93
CA VAL A 104 -10.29 -0.58 -11.84
C VAL A 104 -11.76 -0.99 -11.87
N CYS A 105 -12.49 -0.95 -10.73
CA CYS A 105 -13.94 -1.16 -10.69
C CYS A 105 -14.69 -0.15 -11.57
N GLU A 106 -14.31 1.13 -11.49
CA GLU A 106 -14.91 2.19 -12.32
C GLU A 106 -14.64 1.95 -13.81
N ASN A 107 -13.40 1.59 -14.18
CA ASN A 107 -13.07 1.26 -15.55
C ASN A 107 -13.89 0.08 -16.09
N ILE A 108 -14.03 -1.00 -15.30
CA ILE A 108 -14.82 -2.18 -15.71
C ILE A 108 -16.31 -1.85 -15.82
N ALA A 109 -16.82 -0.98 -14.94
CA ALA A 109 -18.20 -0.52 -15.07
C ALA A 109 -18.45 0.22 -16.40
N VAL A 110 -17.44 0.95 -16.91
CA VAL A 110 -17.52 1.59 -18.24
C VAL A 110 -17.39 0.57 -19.38
N ILE A 111 -16.53 -0.45 -19.22
CA ILE A 111 -16.25 -1.45 -20.27
C ILE A 111 -17.40 -2.45 -20.41
N GLU A 112 -17.88 -3.00 -19.29
CA GLU A 112 -18.84 -4.12 -19.24
C GLU A 112 -20.26 -3.70 -18.85
N GLY A 113 -20.45 -2.47 -18.36
CA GLY A 113 -21.73 -2.05 -17.78
C GLY A 113 -22.06 -2.71 -16.43
N ILE A 114 -21.10 -3.44 -15.83
CA ILE A 114 -21.27 -4.20 -14.58
C ILE A 114 -20.41 -3.59 -13.50
N ARG A 115 -21.00 -3.26 -12.37
CA ARG A 115 -20.27 -2.82 -11.19
C ARG A 115 -19.81 -4.03 -10.38
N VAL A 116 -18.51 -4.32 -10.40
CA VAL A 116 -17.89 -5.40 -9.61
C VAL A 116 -17.94 -5.04 -8.12
N PRO A 117 -18.34 -5.94 -7.21
CA PRO A 117 -18.22 -5.70 -5.77
C PRO A 117 -16.77 -5.44 -5.39
N CYS A 118 -16.52 -4.33 -4.69
CA CYS A 118 -15.19 -3.90 -4.29
C CYS A 118 -15.12 -3.65 -2.78
N GLY A 119 -14.02 -4.07 -2.16
CA GLY A 119 -13.76 -3.86 -0.75
C GLY A 119 -12.26 -3.82 -0.46
N SER A 120 -11.89 -3.67 0.80
CA SER A 120 -10.48 -3.62 1.22
C SER A 120 -10.20 -4.49 2.43
N ILE A 121 -8.95 -4.95 2.55
CA ILE A 121 -8.46 -5.69 3.70
C ILE A 121 -7.25 -5.01 4.32
N ASP A 122 -7.18 -5.06 5.66
CA ASP A 122 -5.99 -4.64 6.41
C ASP A 122 -5.19 -5.89 6.81
N ILE A 123 -3.97 -5.99 6.29
CA ILE A 123 -3.10 -7.15 6.48
C ILE A 123 -2.16 -7.04 7.69
N LYS A 124 -2.28 -6.00 8.51
CA LYS A 124 -1.37 -5.78 9.65
C LYS A 124 -1.26 -6.97 10.58
N PHE A 125 -2.36 -7.70 10.75
CA PHE A 125 -2.44 -8.88 11.63
C PHE A 125 -1.95 -10.19 10.98
N TYR A 126 -1.67 -10.18 9.68
CA TYR A 126 -1.25 -11.36 8.90
C TYR A 126 0.22 -11.28 8.48
N ARG A 127 0.96 -10.26 8.94
CA ARG A 127 2.37 -10.05 8.59
C ARG A 127 3.29 -10.64 9.65
N ASP A 128 4.16 -11.57 9.24
CA ASP A 128 5.12 -12.25 10.11
C ASP A 128 6.21 -11.33 10.67
N ASP A 129 6.51 -10.24 9.95
CA ASP A 129 7.57 -9.30 10.30
C ASP A 129 7.19 -8.33 11.44
N LEU A 130 5.95 -8.41 11.97
CA LEU A 130 5.45 -7.58 13.06
C LEU A 130 5.25 -8.33 14.38
N SER A 131 5.58 -9.63 14.45
CA SER A 131 5.27 -10.52 15.57
C SER A 131 6.27 -10.49 16.73
N THR A 132 6.68 -9.32 17.23
CA THR A 132 7.54 -9.24 18.42
C THR A 132 6.90 -8.66 19.68
N VAL A 133 5.62 -8.30 19.68
CA VAL A 133 4.88 -7.98 20.92
C VAL A 133 3.43 -8.37 20.72
N ALA A 134 3.02 -9.51 21.24
CA ALA A 134 1.64 -9.95 21.23
C ALA A 134 1.14 -10.21 22.66
N GLU A 135 0.38 -9.27 23.17
CA GLU A 135 -0.74 -9.60 24.04
C GLU A 135 -1.82 -10.18 23.13
N SER A 136 -2.41 -11.31 23.59
CA SER A 136 -3.44 -12.16 22.95
C SER A 136 -4.07 -11.61 21.67
N PRO A 137 -3.86 -12.23 20.51
CA PRO A 137 -4.56 -11.85 19.31
C PRO A 137 -6.04 -12.20 19.48
N GLU A 138 -6.89 -11.24 19.79
CA GLU A 138 -8.25 -11.30 19.27
C GLU A 138 -8.09 -11.39 17.76
N ILE A 139 -8.35 -12.55 17.19
CA ILE A 139 -8.32 -12.80 15.74
C ILE A 139 -9.39 -11.90 15.15
N ARG A 140 -9.04 -10.67 14.85
CA ARG A 140 -9.90 -9.79 14.06
C ARG A 140 -9.87 -10.33 12.65
N LYS A 141 -10.85 -11.20 12.36
CA LYS A 141 -11.05 -11.70 11.00
C LYS A 141 -11.17 -10.51 10.06
N ALA A 142 -10.51 -10.59 8.92
CA ALA A 142 -10.77 -9.66 7.83
C ALA A 142 -12.27 -9.68 7.54
N SER A 143 -12.87 -8.53 7.27
CA SER A 143 -14.29 -8.41 6.94
C SER A 143 -14.42 -7.72 5.61
N LEU A 144 -15.10 -8.37 4.69
CA LEU A 144 -15.44 -7.83 3.37
C LEU A 144 -16.95 -7.57 3.32
N PRO A 145 -17.40 -6.53 2.59
CA PRO A 145 -18.82 -6.17 2.50
C PRO A 145 -19.63 -7.10 1.57
N PHE A 146 -19.01 -8.19 1.09
CA PHE A 146 -19.61 -9.18 0.18
C PHE A 146 -19.06 -10.57 0.48
N ASP A 147 -19.76 -11.59 -0.02
CA ASP A 147 -19.35 -13.00 0.06
C ASP A 147 -18.29 -13.31 -1.00
N VAL A 148 -17.21 -13.99 -0.58
CA VAL A 148 -16.14 -14.47 -1.46
C VAL A 148 -16.30 -15.93 -1.85
N ASN A 149 -17.26 -16.68 -1.30
CA ASN A 149 -17.44 -18.09 -1.57
C ASN A 149 -17.77 -18.35 -3.05
N GLY A 150 -16.97 -19.19 -3.70
CA GLY A 150 -17.14 -19.52 -5.12
C GLY A 150 -16.88 -18.38 -6.10
N ARG A 151 -16.39 -17.22 -5.63
CA ARG A 151 -16.09 -16.04 -6.44
C ARG A 151 -14.65 -16.07 -6.95
N ASP A 152 -14.42 -15.39 -8.06
CA ASP A 152 -13.09 -15.15 -8.59
C ASP A 152 -12.60 -13.81 -7.99
N VAL A 153 -11.71 -13.90 -6.99
CA VAL A 153 -11.18 -12.74 -6.24
C VAL A 153 -9.97 -12.17 -6.97
N VAL A 154 -9.92 -10.86 -7.18
CA VAL A 154 -8.73 -10.16 -7.63
C VAL A 154 -8.23 -9.27 -6.49
N LEU A 155 -7.01 -9.55 -6.01
CA LEU A 155 -6.29 -8.74 -5.03
C LEU A 155 -5.54 -7.61 -5.72
N PHE A 156 -5.61 -6.40 -5.18
CA PHE A 156 -4.90 -5.22 -5.69
C PHE A 156 -3.89 -4.69 -4.69
N ASP A 157 -2.66 -4.41 -5.17
CA ASP A 157 -1.64 -3.69 -4.40
C ASP A 157 -0.88 -2.70 -5.30
N ASP A 158 -0.15 -1.77 -4.69
CA ASP A 158 0.62 -0.77 -5.41
C ASP A 158 1.94 -1.35 -5.96
N VAL A 159 2.73 -2.00 -5.10
CA VAL A 159 4.07 -2.50 -5.44
C VAL A 159 4.26 -3.94 -4.98
N LEU A 160 4.60 -4.81 -5.91
CA LEU A 160 5.02 -6.18 -5.58
C LEU A 160 6.54 -6.23 -5.45
N TYR A 161 7.00 -6.62 -4.26
CA TYR A 161 8.41 -6.77 -3.91
C TYR A 161 8.71 -8.22 -3.50
N THR A 162 8.82 -8.52 -2.22
CA THR A 162 9.16 -9.85 -1.70
C THR A 162 8.05 -10.89 -1.84
N GLY A 163 6.79 -10.45 -1.95
CA GLY A 163 5.59 -11.29 -1.95
C GLY A 163 4.93 -11.48 -0.58
N ARG A 164 5.55 -10.98 0.52
CA ARG A 164 5.02 -11.17 1.88
C ARG A 164 3.66 -10.49 2.08
N THR A 165 3.48 -9.30 1.53
CA THR A 165 2.17 -8.59 1.53
C THR A 165 1.09 -9.42 0.83
N ALA A 166 1.39 -9.93 -0.36
CA ALA A 166 0.45 -10.75 -1.12
C ALA A 166 0.10 -12.07 -0.39
N ARG A 167 1.07 -12.73 0.24
CA ARG A 167 0.82 -13.92 1.07
C ARG A 167 -0.16 -13.60 2.21
N ALA A 168 0.11 -12.54 2.96
CA ALA A 168 -0.75 -12.11 4.06
C ALA A 168 -2.18 -11.77 3.59
N ALA A 169 -2.31 -11.16 2.40
CA ALA A 169 -3.60 -10.85 1.80
C ALA A 169 -4.37 -12.11 1.38
N ILE A 170 -3.70 -13.11 0.82
CA ILE A 170 -4.29 -14.40 0.48
C ILE A 170 -4.84 -15.07 1.75
N GLU A 171 -4.08 -15.12 2.83
CA GLU A 171 -4.53 -15.68 4.12
C GLU A 171 -5.76 -14.92 4.67
N ALA A 172 -5.74 -13.58 4.57
CA ALA A 172 -6.86 -12.75 5.00
C ALA A 172 -8.14 -13.05 4.19
N VAL A 173 -8.04 -13.22 2.87
CA VAL A 173 -9.19 -13.60 2.03
C VAL A 173 -9.71 -14.99 2.41
N PHE A 174 -8.85 -15.97 2.65
CA PHE A 174 -9.28 -17.30 3.12
C PHE A 174 -9.96 -17.27 4.48
N SER A 175 -9.64 -16.29 5.34
CA SER A 175 -10.36 -16.11 6.61
C SER A 175 -11.78 -15.59 6.43
N CYS A 176 -12.09 -14.97 5.29
CA CYS A 176 -13.43 -14.48 4.93
C CYS A 176 -14.32 -15.55 4.29
N GLY A 177 -13.74 -16.60 3.67
CA GLY A 177 -14.50 -17.65 3.00
C GLY A 177 -13.65 -18.54 2.09
N ARG A 178 -14.31 -19.18 1.12
CA ARG A 178 -13.68 -20.10 0.17
C ARG A 178 -13.82 -19.56 -1.26
N PRO A 179 -12.92 -18.70 -1.72
CA PRO A 179 -12.94 -18.23 -3.10
C PRO A 179 -12.70 -19.38 -4.07
N LYS A 180 -13.21 -19.25 -5.29
CA LYS A 180 -12.93 -20.20 -6.39
C LYS A 180 -11.50 -20.00 -6.90
N THR A 181 -11.09 -18.74 -7.10
CA THR A 181 -9.72 -18.37 -7.48
C THR A 181 -9.30 -17.12 -6.72
N ILE A 182 -7.98 -16.95 -6.55
CA ILE A 182 -7.38 -15.68 -6.10
C ILE A 182 -6.35 -15.30 -7.15
N GLN A 183 -6.50 -14.10 -7.71
CA GLN A 183 -5.62 -13.50 -8.71
C GLN A 183 -4.99 -12.25 -8.10
N LEU A 184 -3.81 -11.86 -8.56
CA LEU A 184 -3.07 -10.71 -8.03
C LEU A 184 -2.82 -9.68 -9.12
N ALA A 185 -3.32 -8.47 -8.92
CA ALA A 185 -3.14 -7.32 -9.80
C ALA A 185 -2.27 -6.27 -9.10
N ILE A 186 -1.18 -5.85 -9.75
CA ILE A 186 -0.17 -4.96 -9.17
C ILE A 186 0.10 -3.82 -10.12
N LEU A 187 0.18 -2.59 -9.59
CA LEU A 187 0.55 -1.45 -10.41
C LEU A 187 2.01 -1.52 -10.86
N VAL A 188 2.93 -1.84 -9.95
CA VAL A 188 4.36 -1.96 -10.24
C VAL A 188 4.95 -3.24 -9.67
N ASP A 189 5.58 -4.03 -10.52
CA ASP A 189 6.40 -5.16 -10.14
C ASP A 189 7.88 -4.76 -10.17
N ARG A 190 8.54 -4.73 -8.99
CA ARG A 190 9.95 -4.32 -8.89
C ARG A 190 10.94 -5.49 -8.81
N GLY A 191 10.47 -6.72 -8.83
CA GLY A 191 11.31 -7.90 -8.68
C GLY A 191 11.66 -8.21 -7.22
N HIS A 192 12.76 -8.94 -7.00
CA HIS A 192 13.33 -9.33 -5.70
C HIS A 192 12.39 -10.16 -4.82
N ARG A 193 11.77 -11.20 -5.41
CA ARG A 193 10.90 -12.11 -4.68
C ARG A 193 11.66 -12.91 -3.62
N GLU A 194 11.05 -13.07 -2.46
CA GLU A 194 11.44 -14.02 -1.42
C GLU A 194 10.46 -15.19 -1.34
N LEU A 195 9.25 -15.02 -1.88
CA LEU A 195 8.22 -16.05 -1.99
C LEU A 195 7.90 -16.34 -3.47
N PRO A 196 7.47 -17.55 -3.82
CA PRO A 196 7.13 -17.94 -5.19
C PRO A 196 5.77 -17.37 -5.62
N ILE A 197 5.59 -16.05 -5.47
CA ILE A 197 4.37 -15.34 -5.81
C ILE A 197 4.63 -14.43 -7.00
N ARG A 198 3.78 -14.55 -8.03
CA ARG A 198 3.79 -13.67 -9.20
C ARG A 198 2.42 -13.03 -9.34
N ALA A 199 2.41 -11.79 -9.84
CA ALA A 199 1.17 -11.14 -10.20
C ALA A 199 0.62 -11.71 -11.51
N ASP A 200 -0.69 -11.84 -11.57
CA ASP A 200 -1.45 -12.24 -12.77
C ASP A 200 -1.56 -11.07 -13.75
N TYR A 201 -1.59 -9.85 -13.20
CA TYR A 201 -1.73 -8.60 -13.95
C TYR A 201 -0.73 -7.59 -13.43
N VAL A 202 0.03 -6.97 -14.32
CA VAL A 202 1.10 -6.03 -13.96
C VAL A 202 0.97 -4.75 -14.77
N GLY A 203 0.79 -3.62 -14.07
CA GLY A 203 0.77 -2.31 -14.70
C GLY A 203 2.13 -1.94 -15.33
N LYS A 204 3.21 -2.12 -14.62
CA LYS A 204 4.58 -1.91 -15.12
C LYS A 204 5.58 -2.82 -14.42
N ASN A 205 6.40 -3.50 -15.21
CA ASN A 205 7.60 -4.15 -14.70
C ASN A 205 8.73 -3.11 -14.60
N LEU A 206 9.32 -2.99 -13.42
CA LEU A 206 10.40 -2.05 -13.12
C LEU A 206 11.49 -2.78 -12.32
N PRO A 207 12.43 -3.48 -12.97
CA PRO A 207 13.58 -4.04 -12.28
C PRO A 207 14.35 -2.94 -11.55
N THR A 208 14.58 -3.13 -10.26
CA THR A 208 15.28 -2.16 -9.40
C THR A 208 16.47 -2.80 -8.73
N SER A 209 17.39 -2.01 -8.19
CA SER A 209 18.38 -2.49 -7.23
C SER A 209 17.75 -2.70 -5.84
N ARG A 210 18.49 -3.32 -4.91
CA ARG A 210 18.00 -3.47 -3.53
C ARG A 210 18.03 -2.17 -2.74
N SER A 211 18.89 -1.22 -3.12
CA SER A 211 18.99 0.12 -2.52
C SER A 211 17.89 1.07 -3.02
N GLU A 212 17.31 0.79 -4.18
CA GLU A 212 16.23 1.60 -4.72
C GLU A 212 14.88 1.24 -4.09
N LEU A 213 14.01 2.22 -3.96
CA LEU A 213 12.63 2.06 -3.52
C LEU A 213 11.67 2.58 -4.58
N VAL A 214 10.57 1.87 -4.81
CA VAL A 214 9.47 2.34 -5.65
C VAL A 214 8.41 2.97 -4.74
N GLU A 215 8.10 4.23 -4.97
CA GLU A 215 7.04 4.94 -4.26
C GLU A 215 5.90 5.25 -5.23
N VAL A 216 4.70 4.75 -4.88
CA VAL A 216 3.46 5.09 -5.57
C VAL A 216 2.79 6.20 -4.78
N ARG A 217 2.53 7.34 -5.42
CA ARG A 217 1.80 8.47 -4.84
C ARG A 217 0.41 8.53 -5.43
N LEU A 218 -0.57 8.70 -4.54
CA LEU A 218 -1.98 8.79 -4.89
C LEU A 218 -2.58 10.03 -4.22
N PRO A 219 -3.50 10.74 -4.90
CA PRO A 219 -4.02 12.02 -4.40
C PRO A 219 -4.71 11.87 -3.05
N GLU A 220 -5.29 10.70 -2.74
CA GLU A 220 -5.96 10.40 -1.47
C GLU A 220 -5.00 10.43 -0.25
N PHE A 221 -3.70 10.27 -0.47
CA PHE A 221 -2.71 10.17 0.60
C PHE A 221 -1.56 11.16 0.48
N ASP A 222 -1.20 11.52 -0.74
CA ASP A 222 0.06 12.21 -1.04
C ASP A 222 -0.15 13.57 -1.73
N GLY A 223 -1.39 13.88 -2.16
CA GLY A 223 -1.76 15.13 -2.86
C GLY A 223 -1.30 15.19 -4.33
N GLU A 224 -0.61 14.16 -4.81
CA GLU A 224 -0.17 14.04 -6.21
C GLU A 224 -0.32 12.60 -6.69
N THR A 225 -0.27 12.40 -8.01
CA THR A 225 -0.39 11.08 -8.64
C THR A 225 0.87 10.76 -9.43
N GLY A 226 1.49 9.62 -9.14
CA GLY A 226 2.65 9.17 -9.90
C GLY A 226 3.35 7.95 -9.29
N VAL A 227 4.30 7.42 -10.04
CA VAL A 227 5.23 6.38 -9.58
C VAL A 227 6.63 6.94 -9.67
N PHE A 228 7.36 6.87 -8.58
CA PHE A 228 8.70 7.43 -8.43
C PHE A 228 9.69 6.35 -8.02
N LEU A 229 10.87 6.42 -8.60
CA LEU A 229 12.04 5.66 -8.17
C LEU A 229 12.86 6.53 -7.23
N MET A 230 13.05 6.03 -6.02
CA MET A 230 13.84 6.69 -4.98
C MET A 230 15.14 5.92 -4.79
N ASP A 231 16.22 6.63 -4.51
CA ASP A 231 17.52 6.04 -4.13
C ASP A 231 17.84 6.37 -2.69
N LEU A 232 18.42 5.40 -1.98
CA LEU A 232 18.96 5.61 -0.64
C LEU A 232 20.42 6.01 -0.79
N GLU A 233 20.77 7.26 -0.47
CA GLU A 233 22.17 7.62 -0.32
C GLU A 233 22.80 6.83 0.82
N SER A 234 23.87 6.14 0.49
CA SER A 234 24.74 5.42 1.44
C SER A 234 25.67 6.36 2.19
#